data_af547b404ba13ce83963c82dbd29210f
#
_entry.id   af547b404ba13ce83963c82dbd29210f
#
_cell.length_a   1.000
_cell.length_b   1.000
_cell.length_c   1.000
_cell.angle_alpha   90.00
_cell.angle_beta   90.00
_cell.angle_gamma   90.00
#
_symmetry.space_group_name_H-M   'P 1'
#
loop_
_entity.id
_entity.type
_entity.pdbx_description
1 polymer ?
#
loop_
_entity_poly.entity_id
_entity_poly.type
_entity_poly.pdbx_seq_one_letter_code
_entity_poly.pdbx_strand_id
1 'polypeptide(L)'
;MRIVKEAKPKEIVDSLIDENNKYFHISDLEQYAQKVLTIGKIIGIRDENKLVSYILYYDNDVPFITMVWVHPDYRRKGLSKKILNVLQTEFNQIKLEVHYQNPAKIMYDAFGFKDVDCKEDGQVIQEWNKSISIMQPYTYPFQGYFNLIDSTNHIVFYDDVNFIKRGYIHRNSILCNGSSTRFTINLHKASQNDLIKDVNISEIFDYSKFLKTIYTSYRKAPYFDAVYNMMLPNPDFSKISDFAIDSIKRVYSYLGLTLNYSKSSEFFSDSIGMDKADRLIQITK
;
A
#
# COMPACT_ATOMS: atom_id res chain seq x y z
N MET A 1 -18.01 12.24 1.07
CA MET A 1 -17.64 11.41 -0.14
C MET A 1 -17.65 9.93 0.20
N ARG A 2 -18.36 9.11 -0.57
CA ARG A 2 -18.45 7.64 -0.42
C ARG A 2 -18.08 6.91 -1.71
N ILE A 3 -17.52 5.71 -1.60
CA ILE A 3 -17.26 4.82 -2.73
C ILE A 3 -18.57 4.11 -3.10
N VAL A 4 -18.83 3.98 -4.41
CA VAL A 4 -19.99 3.30 -4.96
C VAL A 4 -19.55 2.36 -6.09
N LYS A 5 -20.33 1.28 -6.31
CA LYS A 5 -20.11 0.32 -7.40
C LYS A 5 -21.27 0.32 -8.41
N GLU A 6 -22.07 1.39 -8.39
CA GLU A 6 -23.24 1.54 -9.28
C GLU A 6 -23.35 3.00 -9.76
N ALA A 7 -23.74 3.17 -11.02
CA ALA A 7 -24.14 4.45 -11.61
C ALA A 7 -25.20 4.21 -12.69
N LYS A 8 -25.95 5.28 -13.02
CA LYS A 8 -26.91 5.26 -14.12
C LYS A 8 -26.23 5.67 -15.43
N PRO A 9 -26.61 5.12 -16.59
CA PRO A 9 -26.04 5.52 -17.88
C PRO A 9 -26.03 7.05 -18.07
N LYS A 10 -27.14 7.72 -17.72
CA LYS A 10 -27.25 9.18 -17.81
C LYS A 10 -26.17 9.93 -17.04
N GLU A 11 -25.75 9.45 -15.86
CA GLU A 11 -24.70 10.10 -15.07
C GLU A 11 -23.34 10.03 -15.77
N ILE A 12 -23.08 8.96 -16.53
CA ILE A 12 -21.87 8.82 -17.35
C ILE A 12 -21.94 9.76 -18.55
N VAL A 13 -23.08 9.79 -19.25
CA VAL A 13 -23.30 10.70 -20.40
C VAL A 13 -23.11 12.15 -19.95
N ASP A 14 -23.83 12.59 -18.92
CA ASP A 14 -23.78 13.95 -18.40
C ASP A 14 -22.36 14.35 -17.97
N SER A 15 -21.56 13.40 -17.46
CA SER A 15 -20.19 13.66 -17.05
C SER A 15 -19.22 13.84 -18.22
N LEU A 16 -19.51 13.25 -19.37
CA LEU A 16 -18.60 13.22 -20.53
C LEU A 16 -18.95 14.24 -21.61
N ILE A 17 -20.18 14.78 -21.61
CA ILE A 17 -20.73 15.57 -22.72
C ILE A 17 -19.83 16.75 -23.12
N ASP A 18 -19.26 17.47 -22.16
CA ASP A 18 -18.40 18.64 -22.39
C ASP A 18 -16.93 18.27 -22.72
N GLU A 19 -16.51 17.05 -22.39
CA GLU A 19 -15.12 16.63 -22.52
C GLU A 19 -14.91 15.59 -23.64
N ASN A 20 -15.98 15.02 -24.19
CA ASN A 20 -15.90 13.94 -25.15
C ASN A 20 -15.07 14.31 -26.38
N ASN A 21 -15.36 15.44 -27.00
CA ASN A 21 -14.66 15.88 -28.21
C ASN A 21 -13.19 16.24 -27.96
N LYS A 22 -12.82 16.48 -26.70
CA LYS A 22 -11.46 16.89 -26.34
C LYS A 22 -10.56 15.74 -25.95
N TYR A 23 -11.12 14.73 -25.29
CA TYR A 23 -10.30 13.69 -24.64
C TYR A 23 -10.69 12.25 -25.00
N PHE A 24 -11.96 11.98 -25.32
CA PHE A 24 -12.45 10.60 -25.42
C PHE A 24 -12.88 10.21 -26.83
N HIS A 25 -13.40 11.15 -27.64
CA HIS A 25 -13.82 10.94 -29.02
C HIS A 25 -14.82 9.78 -29.24
N ILE A 26 -15.74 9.61 -28.28
CA ILE A 26 -16.77 8.57 -28.33
C ILE A 26 -17.91 9.04 -29.25
N SER A 27 -18.21 8.29 -30.30
CA SER A 27 -19.19 8.67 -31.32
C SER A 27 -20.64 8.69 -30.80
N ASP A 28 -20.99 7.75 -29.89
CA ASP A 28 -22.30 7.65 -29.25
C ASP A 28 -22.12 7.39 -27.74
N LEU A 29 -22.27 8.47 -26.95
CA LEU A 29 -22.09 8.44 -25.50
C LEU A 29 -23.16 7.60 -24.80
N GLU A 30 -24.42 7.61 -25.30
CA GLU A 30 -25.49 6.84 -24.68
C GLU A 30 -25.27 5.34 -24.88
N GLN A 31 -24.98 4.93 -26.12
CA GLN A 31 -24.67 3.54 -26.43
C GLN A 31 -23.43 3.06 -25.66
N TYR A 32 -22.39 3.89 -25.59
CA TYR A 32 -21.19 3.61 -24.82
C TYR A 32 -21.49 3.39 -23.34
N ALA A 33 -22.22 4.34 -22.70
CA ALA A 33 -22.56 4.26 -21.29
C ALA A 33 -23.41 3.01 -20.97
N GLN A 34 -24.40 2.70 -21.82
CA GLN A 34 -25.20 1.49 -21.67
C GLN A 34 -24.36 0.23 -21.81
N LYS A 35 -23.54 0.14 -22.86
CA LYS A 35 -22.66 -1.00 -23.10
C LYS A 35 -21.72 -1.25 -21.94
N VAL A 36 -20.99 -0.22 -21.50
CA VAL A 36 -19.99 -0.39 -20.43
C VAL A 36 -20.63 -0.76 -19.10
N LEU A 37 -21.80 -0.23 -18.76
CA LEU A 37 -22.51 -0.61 -17.55
C LEU A 37 -23.23 -1.96 -17.63
N THR A 38 -23.45 -2.50 -18.84
CA THR A 38 -24.07 -3.82 -19.05
C THR A 38 -23.03 -4.94 -18.97
N ILE A 39 -21.86 -4.77 -19.59
CA ILE A 39 -20.83 -5.81 -19.71
C ILE A 39 -19.58 -5.52 -18.87
N GLY A 40 -19.45 -4.32 -18.33
CA GLY A 40 -18.37 -3.89 -17.47
C GLY A 40 -18.85 -3.57 -16.06
N LYS A 41 -17.96 -3.00 -15.30
CA LYS A 41 -18.20 -2.57 -13.92
C LYS A 41 -17.74 -1.13 -13.71
N ILE A 42 -18.22 -0.53 -12.63
CA ILE A 42 -17.85 0.82 -12.20
C ILE A 42 -17.41 0.82 -10.75
N ILE A 43 -16.35 1.57 -10.47
CA ILE A 43 -16.00 2.05 -9.13
C ILE A 43 -16.05 3.57 -9.18
N GLY A 44 -16.88 4.18 -8.35
CA GLY A 44 -17.07 5.63 -8.34
C GLY A 44 -16.97 6.24 -6.96
N ILE A 45 -16.83 7.56 -6.93
CA ILE A 45 -16.92 8.36 -5.71
C ILE A 45 -18.09 9.32 -5.87
N ARG A 46 -19.01 9.31 -4.88
CA ARG A 46 -20.06 10.31 -4.77
C ARG A 46 -19.75 11.31 -3.67
N ASP A 47 -20.00 12.55 -3.97
CA ASP A 47 -20.11 13.64 -3.00
C ASP A 47 -21.58 13.98 -2.89
N GLU A 48 -22.17 13.74 -1.72
CA GLU A 48 -23.63 13.69 -1.55
C GLU A 48 -24.27 12.72 -2.58
N ASN A 49 -25.04 13.26 -3.54
CA ASN A 49 -25.68 12.48 -4.59
C ASN A 49 -25.02 12.61 -5.96
N LYS A 50 -23.98 13.45 -6.10
CA LYS A 50 -23.27 13.69 -7.36
C LYS A 50 -22.12 12.71 -7.54
N LEU A 51 -22.04 12.04 -8.69
CA LEU A 51 -20.91 11.24 -9.10
C LEU A 51 -19.75 12.19 -9.49
N VAL A 52 -18.65 12.19 -8.74
CA VAL A 52 -17.55 13.15 -8.92
C VAL A 52 -16.27 12.53 -9.44
N SER A 53 -16.18 11.21 -9.41
CA SER A 53 -15.08 10.46 -10.02
C SER A 53 -15.48 9.01 -10.23
N TYR A 54 -14.98 8.35 -11.28
CA TYR A 54 -15.19 6.93 -11.50
C TYR A 54 -14.11 6.30 -12.38
N ILE A 55 -14.01 4.97 -12.28
CA ILE A 55 -13.34 4.07 -13.21
C ILE A 55 -14.41 3.17 -13.82
N LEU A 56 -14.39 3.03 -15.14
CA LEU A 56 -15.11 1.99 -15.88
C LEU A 56 -14.09 0.93 -16.31
N TYR A 57 -14.45 -0.33 -16.12
CA TYR A 57 -13.56 -1.44 -16.50
C TYR A 57 -14.35 -2.68 -16.91
N TYR A 58 -13.79 -3.49 -17.79
CA TYR A 58 -14.27 -4.82 -18.08
C TYR A 58 -13.69 -5.80 -17.08
N ASP A 59 -14.55 -6.63 -16.48
CA ASP A 59 -14.18 -7.64 -15.48
C ASP A 59 -13.89 -8.98 -16.20
N ASN A 60 -12.82 -8.97 -16.98
CA ASN A 60 -12.25 -10.15 -17.62
C ASN A 60 -11.30 -10.86 -16.65
N ASP A 61 -10.67 -11.98 -17.07
CA ASP A 61 -9.62 -12.66 -16.32
C ASP A 61 -8.54 -11.67 -15.84
N VAL A 62 -8.18 -10.72 -16.69
CA VAL A 62 -7.41 -9.53 -16.33
C VAL A 62 -8.29 -8.31 -16.57
N PRO A 63 -8.69 -7.58 -15.52
CA PRO A 63 -9.52 -6.39 -15.66
C PRO A 63 -8.88 -5.36 -16.59
N PHE A 64 -9.70 -4.79 -17.46
CA PHE A 64 -9.27 -3.80 -18.43
C PHE A 64 -9.97 -2.46 -18.16
N ILE A 65 -9.21 -1.45 -17.73
CA ILE A 65 -9.74 -0.10 -17.51
C ILE A 65 -10.02 0.54 -18.86
N THR A 66 -11.28 0.92 -19.07
CA THR A 66 -11.70 1.61 -20.29
C THR A 66 -11.74 3.12 -20.11
N MET A 67 -11.96 3.59 -18.89
CA MET A 67 -12.04 5.01 -18.58
C MET A 67 -11.75 5.31 -17.12
N VAL A 68 -11.01 6.38 -16.89
CA VAL A 68 -10.89 7.05 -15.58
C VAL A 68 -11.31 8.50 -15.76
N TRP A 69 -12.30 8.92 -14.98
CA TRP A 69 -12.82 10.28 -15.05
C TRP A 69 -12.89 10.92 -13.66
N VAL A 70 -12.59 12.21 -13.61
CA VAL A 70 -12.71 13.06 -12.42
C VAL A 70 -13.34 14.39 -12.83
N HIS A 71 -14.43 14.75 -12.16
CA HIS A 71 -15.12 16.02 -12.36
C HIS A 71 -14.12 17.19 -12.25
N PRO A 72 -14.17 18.20 -13.14
CA PRO A 72 -13.20 19.30 -13.19
C PRO A 72 -12.94 19.96 -11.83
N ASP A 73 -13.99 20.30 -11.08
CA ASP A 73 -13.89 20.95 -9.76
C ASP A 73 -13.28 20.08 -8.66
N TYR A 74 -13.15 18.79 -8.92
CA TYR A 74 -12.62 17.79 -8.00
C TYR A 74 -11.24 17.25 -8.41
N ARG A 75 -10.68 17.74 -9.52
CA ARG A 75 -9.32 17.37 -9.97
C ARG A 75 -8.26 17.84 -8.99
N ARG A 76 -7.10 17.16 -9.00
CA ARG A 76 -5.95 17.38 -8.10
C ARG A 76 -6.24 17.17 -6.61
N LYS A 77 -7.39 16.57 -6.27
CA LYS A 77 -7.77 16.20 -4.88
C LYS A 77 -7.52 14.71 -4.57
N GLY A 78 -6.76 14.01 -5.41
CA GLY A 78 -6.38 12.62 -5.21
C GLY A 78 -7.50 11.58 -5.45
N LEU A 79 -8.63 11.96 -6.08
CA LEU A 79 -9.76 11.05 -6.26
C LEU A 79 -9.43 9.86 -7.19
N SER A 80 -8.71 10.09 -8.30
CA SER A 80 -8.25 9.01 -9.18
C SER A 80 -7.36 8.03 -8.43
N LYS A 81 -6.49 8.53 -7.56
CA LYS A 81 -5.67 7.70 -6.66
C LYS A 81 -6.55 6.81 -5.79
N LYS A 82 -7.54 7.41 -5.15
CA LYS A 82 -8.42 6.68 -4.24
C LYS A 82 -9.16 5.54 -4.92
N ILE A 83 -9.70 5.74 -6.13
CA ILE A 83 -10.44 4.69 -6.84
C ILE A 83 -9.52 3.65 -7.49
N LEU A 84 -8.34 4.05 -8.02
CA LEU A 84 -7.34 3.11 -8.52
C LEU A 84 -6.83 2.19 -7.41
N ASN A 85 -6.57 2.72 -6.21
CA ASN A 85 -6.19 1.89 -5.07
C ASN A 85 -7.26 0.84 -4.72
N VAL A 86 -8.56 1.19 -4.82
CA VAL A 86 -9.64 0.20 -4.60
C VAL A 86 -9.54 -0.92 -5.63
N LEU A 87 -9.36 -0.60 -6.91
CA LEU A 87 -9.20 -1.60 -7.95
C LEU A 87 -7.95 -2.47 -7.73
N GLN A 88 -6.84 -1.86 -7.34
CA GLN A 88 -5.58 -2.55 -7.03
C GLN A 88 -5.66 -3.46 -5.78
N THR A 89 -6.61 -3.23 -4.87
CA THR A 89 -6.86 -4.16 -3.76
C THR A 89 -7.68 -5.38 -4.17
N GLU A 90 -8.51 -5.26 -5.22
CA GLU A 90 -9.41 -6.32 -5.67
C GLU A 90 -8.74 -7.29 -6.67
N PHE A 91 -7.71 -6.83 -7.40
CA PHE A 91 -7.11 -7.59 -8.49
C PHE A 91 -5.58 -7.71 -8.35
N ASN A 92 -5.02 -8.78 -8.89
CA ASN A 92 -3.57 -9.01 -8.92
C ASN A 92 -2.91 -8.46 -10.18
N GLN A 93 -3.67 -8.23 -11.23
CA GLN A 93 -3.23 -7.65 -12.50
C GLN A 93 -4.32 -6.73 -13.04
N ILE A 94 -3.95 -5.64 -13.68
CA ILE A 94 -4.87 -4.69 -14.31
C ILE A 94 -4.23 -4.20 -15.60
N LYS A 95 -5.01 -4.08 -16.66
CA LYS A 95 -4.59 -3.52 -17.96
C LYS A 95 -5.34 -2.25 -18.29
N LEU A 96 -4.72 -1.41 -19.07
CA LEU A 96 -5.36 -0.25 -19.71
C LEU A 96 -4.66 0.08 -21.04
N GLU A 97 -5.31 0.90 -21.82
CA GLU A 97 -4.73 1.50 -23.03
C GLU A 97 -4.79 3.02 -22.91
N VAL A 98 -3.70 3.69 -23.21
CA VAL A 98 -3.59 5.15 -23.14
C VAL A 98 -2.69 5.66 -24.25
N HIS A 99 -3.08 6.76 -24.91
CA HIS A 99 -2.20 7.39 -25.91
C HIS A 99 -0.98 7.99 -25.20
N TYR A 100 0.23 7.85 -25.79
CA TYR A 100 1.48 8.28 -25.16
C TYR A 100 1.53 9.78 -24.83
N GLN A 101 0.79 10.62 -25.56
CA GLN A 101 0.66 12.06 -25.30
C GLN A 101 -0.44 12.41 -24.29
N ASN A 102 -1.24 11.47 -23.85
CA ASN A 102 -2.30 11.73 -22.89
C ASN A 102 -1.69 12.03 -21.51
N PRO A 103 -1.96 13.18 -20.88
CA PRO A 103 -1.46 13.50 -19.54
C PRO A 103 -1.78 12.47 -18.47
N ALA A 104 -2.84 11.68 -18.65
CA ALA A 104 -3.21 10.61 -17.74
C ALA A 104 -2.15 9.49 -17.66
N LYS A 105 -1.31 9.33 -18.70
CA LYS A 105 -0.21 8.37 -18.70
C LYS A 105 0.75 8.60 -17.54
N ILE A 106 1.11 9.86 -17.26
CA ILE A 106 1.97 10.24 -16.14
C ILE A 106 1.36 9.76 -14.80
N MET A 107 0.05 9.86 -14.66
CA MET A 107 -0.66 9.37 -13.49
C MET A 107 -0.54 7.84 -13.40
N TYR A 108 -0.80 7.10 -14.48
CA TYR A 108 -0.70 5.64 -14.47
C TYR A 108 0.72 5.15 -14.19
N ASP A 109 1.74 5.78 -14.78
CA ASP A 109 3.15 5.48 -14.50
C ASP A 109 3.45 5.66 -12.99
N ALA A 110 2.95 6.75 -12.38
CA ALA A 110 3.09 7.00 -10.95
C ALA A 110 2.32 6.01 -10.06
N PHE A 111 1.32 5.32 -10.62
CA PHE A 111 0.58 4.23 -9.96
C PHE A 111 1.18 2.84 -10.18
N GLY A 112 2.36 2.77 -10.82
CA GLY A 112 3.10 1.54 -11.04
C GLY A 112 2.67 0.75 -12.27
N PHE A 113 1.84 1.33 -13.16
CA PHE A 113 1.60 0.76 -14.48
C PHE A 113 2.88 0.84 -15.31
N LYS A 114 3.15 -0.19 -16.12
CA LYS A 114 4.32 -0.29 -16.99
C LYS A 114 3.87 -0.49 -18.43
N ASP A 115 4.56 0.16 -19.35
CA ASP A 115 4.36 -0.04 -20.78
C ASP A 115 4.75 -1.47 -21.15
N VAL A 116 3.82 -2.23 -21.75
CA VAL A 116 4.05 -3.61 -22.21
C VAL A 116 3.96 -3.74 -23.71
N ASP A 117 3.25 -2.84 -24.37
CA ASP A 117 3.15 -2.78 -25.83
C ASP A 117 2.86 -1.34 -26.29
N CYS A 118 3.26 -1.01 -27.52
CA CYS A 118 3.01 0.28 -28.14
C CYS A 118 2.56 0.08 -29.58
N LYS A 119 1.35 0.54 -29.89
CA LYS A 119 0.77 0.44 -31.22
C LYS A 119 1.28 1.54 -32.15
N GLU A 120 1.18 1.33 -33.45
CA GLU A 120 1.62 2.29 -34.48
C GLU A 120 0.89 3.65 -34.40
N ASP A 121 -0.37 3.66 -33.90
CA ASP A 121 -1.17 4.87 -33.71
C ASP A 121 -0.81 5.66 -32.44
N GLY A 122 0.20 5.21 -31.69
CA GLY A 122 0.65 5.85 -30.46
C GLY A 122 -0.11 5.43 -29.21
N GLN A 123 -1.02 4.46 -29.33
CA GLN A 123 -1.65 3.85 -28.15
C GLN A 123 -0.66 2.93 -27.44
N VAL A 124 -0.55 3.07 -26.14
CA VAL A 124 0.31 2.26 -25.27
C VAL A 124 -0.55 1.38 -24.39
N ILE A 125 -0.30 0.09 -24.42
CA ILE A 125 -0.89 -0.86 -23.48
C ILE A 125 -0.03 -0.84 -22.22
N GLN A 126 -0.65 -0.55 -21.09
CA GLN A 126 0.01 -0.57 -19.80
C GLN A 126 -0.58 -1.69 -18.92
N GLU A 127 0.30 -2.32 -18.14
CA GLU A 127 -0.07 -3.31 -17.15
C GLU A 127 0.42 -2.88 -15.76
N TRP A 128 -0.45 -3.08 -14.79
CA TRP A 128 -0.10 -3.10 -13.39
C TRP A 128 -0.18 -4.53 -12.87
N ASN A 129 0.89 -4.97 -12.23
CA ASN A 129 0.96 -6.27 -11.59
C ASN A 129 1.19 -6.06 -10.09
N LYS A 130 0.42 -6.77 -9.26
CA LYS A 130 0.63 -6.77 -7.83
C LYS A 130 1.98 -7.39 -7.53
N SER A 131 2.84 -6.62 -6.91
CA SER A 131 4.11 -7.09 -6.40
C SER A 131 4.06 -7.15 -4.88
N ILE A 132 4.57 -8.23 -4.30
CA ILE A 132 4.49 -8.50 -2.87
C ILE A 132 5.91 -8.67 -2.34
N SER A 133 6.22 -7.98 -1.24
CA SER A 133 7.38 -8.29 -0.42
C SER A 133 6.94 -9.08 0.82
N ILE A 134 7.74 -10.07 1.21
CA ILE A 134 7.49 -10.90 2.39
C ILE A 134 8.69 -10.75 3.31
N MET A 135 8.49 -10.16 4.48
CA MET A 135 9.56 -9.92 5.44
C MET A 135 9.08 -10.07 6.88
N GLN A 136 9.97 -10.57 7.74
CA GLN A 136 9.72 -10.54 9.18
C GLN A 136 9.58 -9.08 9.66
N PRO A 137 8.70 -8.78 10.62
CA PRO A 137 8.57 -7.44 11.17
C PRO A 137 9.83 -7.06 11.97
N TYR A 138 10.52 -5.99 11.56
CA TYR A 138 11.69 -5.46 12.26
C TYR A 138 11.36 -4.18 13.01
N THR A 139 11.89 -4.05 14.23
CA THR A 139 11.71 -2.85 15.05
C THR A 139 12.62 -1.73 14.57
N TYR A 140 12.06 -0.58 14.23
CA TYR A 140 12.77 0.60 13.71
C TYR A 140 13.77 0.22 12.62
N PRO A 141 13.31 -0.36 11.49
CA PRO A 141 14.20 -0.94 10.50
C PRO A 141 15.04 0.14 9.80
N PHE A 142 16.16 -0.28 9.21
CA PHE A 142 17.01 0.58 8.40
C PHE A 142 16.36 0.95 7.06
N GLN A 143 16.89 1.96 6.38
CA GLN A 143 16.33 2.51 5.14
C GLN A 143 16.07 1.44 4.06
N GLY A 144 16.96 0.46 3.89
CA GLY A 144 16.79 -0.61 2.90
C GLY A 144 15.52 -1.45 3.10
N TYR A 145 15.01 -1.54 4.32
CA TYR A 145 13.74 -2.20 4.59
C TYR A 145 12.55 -1.39 4.03
N PHE A 146 12.58 -0.07 4.17
CA PHE A 146 11.58 0.83 3.57
C PHE A 146 11.68 0.82 2.05
N ASN A 147 12.89 0.79 1.48
CA ASN A 147 13.08 0.67 0.04
C ASN A 147 12.48 -0.63 -0.52
N LEU A 148 12.57 -1.74 0.23
CA LEU A 148 11.91 -2.99 -0.15
C LEU A 148 10.38 -2.83 -0.16
N ILE A 149 9.81 -2.20 0.86
CA ILE A 149 8.36 -1.95 0.90
C ILE A 149 7.94 -1.06 -0.28
N ASP A 150 8.68 0.02 -0.54
CA ASP A 150 8.36 0.98 -1.60
C ASP A 150 8.56 0.40 -3.02
N SER A 151 9.38 -0.65 -3.15
CA SER A 151 9.57 -1.35 -4.42
C SER A 151 8.42 -2.30 -4.78
N THR A 152 7.47 -2.50 -3.87
CA THR A 152 6.33 -3.42 -4.03
C THR A 152 5.01 -2.72 -3.71
N ASN A 153 3.90 -3.30 -4.16
CA ASN A 153 2.57 -2.73 -3.91
C ASN A 153 1.99 -3.15 -2.56
N HIS A 154 2.53 -4.23 -1.98
CA HIS A 154 2.03 -4.81 -0.74
C HIS A 154 3.15 -5.49 0.02
N ILE A 155 3.20 -5.31 1.34
CA ILE A 155 4.08 -6.09 2.21
C ILE A 155 3.29 -7.09 3.05
N VAL A 156 3.76 -8.33 3.08
CA VAL A 156 3.31 -9.36 4.03
C VAL A 156 4.31 -9.43 5.17
N PHE A 157 3.90 -9.02 6.36
CA PHE A 157 4.70 -9.22 7.55
C PHE A 157 4.64 -10.69 7.95
N TYR A 158 5.79 -11.37 7.82
CA TYR A 158 5.94 -12.79 8.05
C TYR A 158 6.12 -13.06 9.54
N ASP A 159 5.00 -13.03 10.30
CA ASP A 159 4.99 -13.03 11.76
C ASP A 159 4.70 -14.39 12.40
N ASP A 160 4.28 -15.38 11.62
CA ASP A 160 3.99 -16.73 12.06
C ASP A 160 5.10 -17.74 11.71
N VAL A 161 6.32 -17.27 11.72
CA VAL A 161 7.55 -18.06 11.59
C VAL A 161 8.38 -17.97 12.87
N ASN A 162 9.35 -18.87 13.00
CA ASN A 162 10.20 -18.96 14.18
C ASN A 162 10.96 -17.65 14.48
N PHE A 163 10.96 -17.28 15.74
CA PHE A 163 11.65 -16.09 16.23
C PHE A 163 13.17 -16.23 16.14
N ILE A 164 13.84 -15.21 15.59
CA ILE A 164 15.31 -15.18 15.48
C ILE A 164 15.90 -14.41 16.65
N LYS A 165 16.47 -15.12 17.64
CA LYS A 165 17.04 -14.51 18.86
C LYS A 165 18.07 -13.44 18.62
N ARG A 166 18.81 -13.51 17.55
CA ARG A 166 19.88 -12.54 17.21
C ARG A 166 19.56 -11.70 15.97
N GLY A 167 18.29 -11.63 15.54
CA GLY A 167 17.79 -10.85 14.43
C GLY A 167 17.40 -9.42 14.81
N TYR A 168 16.80 -8.71 13.88
CA TYR A 168 16.37 -7.31 14.01
C TYR A 168 14.91 -7.15 14.45
N ILE A 169 14.25 -8.22 14.85
CA ILE A 169 12.84 -8.20 15.28
C ILE A 169 12.68 -7.35 16.54
N HIS A 170 13.58 -7.51 17.51
CA HIS A 170 13.50 -6.86 18.82
C HIS A 170 14.73 -6.02 19.18
N ARG A 171 15.65 -5.81 18.25
CA ARG A 171 16.86 -5.03 18.49
C ARG A 171 17.34 -4.33 17.24
N ASN A 172 17.99 -3.21 17.43
CA ASN A 172 18.67 -2.47 16.37
C ASN A 172 19.84 -1.66 16.97
N SER A 173 20.46 -0.82 16.16
CA SER A 173 21.54 0.06 16.58
C SER A 173 21.21 1.50 16.29
N ILE A 174 21.67 2.39 17.15
CA ILE A 174 21.59 3.84 17.02
C ILE A 174 23.01 4.42 17.02
N LEU A 175 23.17 5.60 16.46
CA LEU A 175 24.42 6.34 16.53
C LEU A 175 24.46 7.12 17.85
N CYS A 176 25.39 6.78 18.75
CA CYS A 176 25.56 7.43 20.02
C CYS A 176 27.03 7.88 20.14
N ASN A 177 27.30 9.19 20.27
CA ASN A 177 28.64 9.76 20.34
C ASN A 177 29.58 9.30 19.21
N GLY A 178 29.06 9.24 17.96
CA GLY A 178 29.86 8.82 16.81
C GLY A 178 30.07 7.30 16.67
N SER A 179 29.53 6.50 17.60
CA SER A 179 29.67 5.04 17.59
C SER A 179 28.32 4.33 17.50
N SER A 180 28.29 3.19 16.80
CA SER A 180 27.09 2.34 16.73
C SER A 180 26.84 1.69 18.08
N THR A 181 25.70 2.02 18.68
CA THR A 181 25.27 1.46 19.98
C THR A 181 24.02 0.64 19.80
N ARG A 182 24.09 -0.62 20.20
CA ARG A 182 22.92 -1.53 20.09
C ARG A 182 21.95 -1.30 21.22
N PHE A 183 20.66 -1.25 20.88
CA PHE A 183 19.58 -1.38 21.84
C PHE A 183 18.81 -2.69 21.61
N THR A 184 18.17 -3.18 22.66
CA THR A 184 17.40 -4.42 22.63
C THR A 184 16.12 -4.21 23.43
N ILE A 185 14.99 -4.54 22.86
CA ILE A 185 13.70 -4.63 23.58
C ILE A 185 13.68 -5.98 24.32
N ASN A 186 13.59 -5.92 25.63
CA ASN A 186 13.56 -7.13 26.46
C ASN A 186 12.27 -7.91 26.19
N LEU A 187 12.40 -9.22 26.01
CA LEU A 187 11.30 -10.13 25.72
C LEU A 187 11.08 -11.07 26.90
N HIS A 188 9.82 -11.50 27.09
CA HIS A 188 9.49 -12.47 28.11
C HIS A 188 9.77 -13.89 27.61
N LYS A 189 10.82 -14.54 28.18
CA LYS A 189 11.20 -15.96 27.92
C LYS A 189 11.18 -16.42 26.45
N ALA A 190 11.53 -15.53 25.51
CA ALA A 190 11.49 -15.84 24.09
C ALA A 190 12.45 -16.97 23.70
N SER A 191 11.93 -17.98 23.00
CA SER A 191 12.64 -19.11 22.42
C SER A 191 12.73 -18.96 20.90
N GLN A 192 13.74 -19.55 20.28
CA GLN A 192 13.81 -19.64 18.80
C GLN A 192 12.75 -20.60 18.21
N ASN A 193 12.04 -21.36 19.06
CA ASN A 193 10.95 -22.22 18.65
C ASN A 193 9.58 -21.52 18.75
N ASP A 194 9.54 -20.34 19.38
CA ASP A 194 8.31 -19.55 19.44
C ASP A 194 8.07 -18.85 18.10
N LEU A 195 6.81 -18.66 17.72
CA LEU A 195 6.47 -17.84 16.56
C LEU A 195 6.59 -16.36 16.92
N ILE A 196 7.02 -15.53 15.96
CA ILE A 196 7.24 -14.07 16.19
C ILE A 196 5.98 -13.43 16.78
N LYS A 197 4.79 -13.77 16.24
CA LYS A 197 3.49 -13.26 16.69
C LYS A 197 3.16 -13.60 18.15
N ASP A 198 3.77 -14.65 18.72
CA ASP A 198 3.47 -15.11 20.07
C ASP A 198 4.42 -14.57 21.13
N VAL A 199 5.55 -13.96 20.69
CA VAL A 199 6.57 -13.43 21.59
C VAL A 199 6.10 -12.14 22.25
N ASN A 200 6.09 -12.12 23.59
CA ASN A 200 5.71 -10.96 24.39
C ASN A 200 6.92 -10.07 24.71
N ILE A 201 6.67 -8.77 24.77
CA ILE A 201 7.60 -7.78 25.34
C ILE A 201 7.59 -8.00 26.86
N SER A 202 8.75 -7.93 27.48
CA SER A 202 8.90 -8.07 28.92
C SER A 202 8.48 -6.78 29.64
N GLU A 203 7.78 -6.91 30.74
CA GLU A 203 7.42 -5.80 31.64
C GLU A 203 8.64 -5.06 32.23
N ILE A 204 9.81 -5.74 32.26
CA ILE A 204 11.08 -5.12 32.69
C ILE A 204 11.74 -4.24 31.62
N PHE A 205 11.18 -4.14 30.42
CA PHE A 205 11.72 -3.25 29.43
C PHE A 205 11.47 -1.79 29.81
N ASP A 206 12.55 -1.11 30.21
CA ASP A 206 12.48 0.30 30.59
C ASP A 206 12.48 1.21 29.34
N TYR A 207 11.27 1.51 28.91
CA TYR A 207 11.05 2.40 27.77
C TYR A 207 11.58 3.82 28.03
N SER A 208 11.49 4.29 29.26
CA SER A 208 11.94 5.64 29.64
C SER A 208 13.44 5.76 29.48
N LYS A 209 14.19 4.72 29.86
CA LYS A 209 15.63 4.65 29.64
C LYS A 209 16.00 4.63 28.15
N PHE A 210 15.27 3.86 27.34
CA PHE A 210 15.45 3.84 25.89
C PHE A 210 15.24 5.23 25.29
N LEU A 211 14.11 5.89 25.58
CA LEU A 211 13.79 7.22 25.09
C LEU A 211 14.81 8.28 25.57
N LYS A 212 15.30 8.19 26.80
CA LYS A 212 16.35 9.07 27.30
C LYS A 212 17.65 8.91 26.50
N THR A 213 17.97 7.69 26.08
CA THR A 213 19.14 7.44 25.22
C THR A 213 18.97 8.09 23.85
N ILE A 214 17.78 7.95 23.23
CA ILE A 214 17.45 8.62 21.96
C ILE A 214 17.53 10.14 22.11
N TYR A 215 16.91 10.69 23.15
CA TYR A 215 16.94 12.12 23.42
C TYR A 215 18.38 12.65 23.53
N THR A 216 19.21 11.98 24.34
CA THR A 216 20.61 12.40 24.55
C THR A 216 21.42 12.33 23.27
N SER A 217 21.18 11.33 22.43
CA SER A 217 21.95 11.10 21.20
C SER A 217 21.53 12.02 20.06
N TYR A 218 20.22 12.36 19.94
CA TYR A 218 19.68 12.99 18.74
C TYR A 218 18.99 14.33 18.95
N ARG A 219 18.88 14.89 20.16
CA ARG A 219 18.15 16.15 20.44
C ARG A 219 18.60 17.36 19.61
N LYS A 220 19.78 17.31 19.00
CA LYS A 220 20.30 18.36 18.11
C LYS A 220 20.14 18.02 16.62
N ALA A 221 19.59 16.86 16.29
CA ALA A 221 19.39 16.45 14.91
C ALA A 221 18.22 17.22 14.26
N PRO A 222 18.27 17.49 12.95
CA PRO A 222 17.11 17.99 12.23
C PRO A 222 15.91 17.07 12.42
N TYR A 223 14.69 17.63 12.51
CA TYR A 223 13.43 16.89 12.69
C TYR A 223 13.34 16.04 13.96
N PHE A 224 14.20 16.29 14.96
CA PHE A 224 14.26 15.48 16.19
C PHE A 224 12.88 15.31 16.84
N ASP A 225 12.14 16.41 17.05
CA ASP A 225 10.86 16.38 17.77
C ASP A 225 9.85 15.47 17.06
N ALA A 226 9.77 15.56 15.74
CA ALA A 226 8.88 14.73 14.95
C ALA A 226 9.25 13.23 15.05
N VAL A 227 10.52 12.90 14.88
CA VAL A 227 11.01 11.52 14.96
C VAL A 227 10.89 10.97 16.40
N TYR A 228 11.22 11.79 17.40
CA TYR A 228 11.09 11.40 18.80
C TYR A 228 9.63 11.06 19.17
N ASN A 229 8.67 11.87 18.71
CA ASN A 229 7.24 11.60 18.91
C ASN A 229 6.79 10.29 18.24
N MET A 230 7.34 9.94 17.07
CA MET A 230 7.08 8.65 16.43
C MET A 230 7.61 7.46 17.24
N MET A 231 8.64 7.66 18.05
CA MET A 231 9.26 6.61 18.87
C MET A 231 8.58 6.46 20.24
N LEU A 232 7.62 7.31 20.60
CA LEU A 232 6.89 7.17 21.85
C LEU A 232 6.11 5.84 21.86
N PRO A 233 6.12 5.11 22.99
CA PRO A 233 5.46 3.82 23.06
C PRO A 233 3.95 3.95 22.87
N ASN A 234 3.36 2.97 22.21
CA ASN A 234 1.96 2.68 22.40
C ASN A 234 1.84 1.66 23.52
N PRO A 235 1.24 1.99 24.66
CA PRO A 235 1.16 1.10 25.82
C PRO A 235 0.34 -0.18 25.57
N ASP A 236 -0.45 -0.19 24.48
CA ASP A 236 -1.35 -1.30 24.16
C ASP A 236 -0.64 -2.51 23.53
N PHE A 237 0.64 -2.37 23.14
CA PHE A 237 1.36 -3.48 22.49
C PHE A 237 2.09 -4.37 23.50
N SER A 238 1.55 -5.57 23.67
CA SER A 238 2.23 -6.64 24.43
C SER A 238 3.10 -7.53 23.53
N LYS A 239 2.80 -7.61 22.21
CA LYS A 239 3.52 -8.45 21.25
C LYS A 239 4.60 -7.69 20.52
N ILE A 240 5.78 -8.32 20.34
CA ILE A 240 6.90 -7.72 19.61
C ILE A 240 6.60 -7.51 18.13
N SER A 241 5.80 -8.40 17.50
CA SER A 241 5.37 -8.26 16.12
C SER A 241 4.55 -6.99 15.90
N ASP A 242 3.55 -6.75 16.77
CA ASP A 242 2.69 -5.58 16.66
C ASP A 242 3.45 -4.28 16.89
N PHE A 243 4.36 -4.28 17.87
CA PHE A 243 5.25 -3.16 18.12
C PHE A 243 6.16 -2.85 16.91
N ALA A 244 6.76 -3.88 16.31
CA ALA A 244 7.62 -3.72 15.15
C ALA A 244 6.84 -3.17 13.94
N ILE A 245 5.65 -3.72 13.65
CA ILE A 245 4.77 -3.25 12.59
C ILE A 245 4.33 -1.81 12.83
N ASP A 246 3.95 -1.45 14.07
CA ASP A 246 3.56 -0.08 14.41
C ASP A 246 4.71 0.92 14.19
N SER A 247 5.95 0.54 14.50
CA SER A 247 7.12 1.39 14.25
C SER A 247 7.26 1.75 12.75
N ILE A 248 6.92 0.84 11.84
CA ILE A 248 6.93 1.06 10.40
C ILE A 248 5.73 1.93 9.98
N LYS A 249 4.52 1.61 10.47
CA LYS A 249 3.29 2.37 10.18
C LYS A 249 3.42 3.85 10.53
N ARG A 250 4.06 4.17 11.64
CA ARG A 250 4.28 5.56 12.09
C ARG A 250 5.16 6.34 11.13
N VAL A 251 6.18 5.72 10.54
CA VAL A 251 7.01 6.35 9.51
C VAL A 251 6.16 6.67 8.28
N TYR A 252 5.36 5.71 7.79
CA TYR A 252 4.47 5.94 6.65
C TYR A 252 3.44 7.04 6.93
N SER A 253 2.85 7.03 8.12
CA SER A 253 1.90 8.08 8.55
C SER A 253 2.55 9.46 8.59
N TYR A 254 3.77 9.57 9.12
CA TYR A 254 4.52 10.83 9.16
C TYR A 254 4.83 11.38 7.77
N LEU A 255 5.16 10.49 6.83
CA LEU A 255 5.44 10.85 5.44
C LEU A 255 4.17 11.12 4.62
N GLY A 256 2.97 10.94 5.18
CA GLY A 256 1.70 11.06 4.46
C GLY A 256 1.49 9.95 3.42
N LEU A 257 2.20 8.82 3.55
CA LEU A 257 2.14 7.67 2.65
C LEU A 257 1.16 6.62 3.19
N THR A 258 0.63 5.80 2.28
CA THR A 258 -0.21 4.64 2.63
C THR A 258 0.64 3.39 2.65
N LEU A 259 0.63 2.65 3.76
CA LEU A 259 1.22 1.33 3.86
C LEU A 259 0.16 0.26 3.59
N ASN A 260 0.27 -0.44 2.46
CA ASN A 260 -0.56 -1.60 2.15
C ASN A 260 0.13 -2.84 2.71
N TYR A 261 -0.48 -3.47 3.71
CA TYR A 261 0.13 -4.62 4.37
C TYR A 261 -0.90 -5.66 4.83
N SER A 262 -0.42 -6.87 5.05
CA SER A 262 -1.12 -7.93 5.79
C SER A 262 -0.13 -8.65 6.71
N LYS A 263 -0.64 -9.41 7.69
CA LYS A 263 0.15 -10.35 8.47
C LYS A 263 -0.05 -11.75 7.90
N SER A 264 1.03 -12.53 7.80
CA SER A 264 0.92 -13.91 7.32
C SER A 264 0.05 -14.77 8.23
N SER A 265 0.07 -14.50 9.52
CA SER A 265 -0.76 -15.20 10.52
C SER A 265 -2.27 -14.98 10.36
N GLU A 266 -2.70 -13.87 9.77
CA GLU A 266 -4.11 -13.53 9.65
C GLU A 266 -4.70 -13.92 8.28
N PHE A 267 -3.91 -13.80 7.20
CA PHE A 267 -4.40 -13.93 5.83
C PHE A 267 -3.95 -15.20 5.13
N PHE A 268 -2.90 -15.87 5.62
CA PHE A 268 -2.28 -17.02 4.96
C PHE A 268 -2.13 -18.22 5.89
N SER A 269 -3.06 -18.38 6.83
CA SER A 269 -3.08 -19.49 7.79
C SER A 269 -3.11 -20.87 7.12
N ASP A 270 -3.77 -20.98 5.96
CA ASP A 270 -3.87 -22.23 5.19
C ASP A 270 -2.53 -22.70 4.62
N SER A 271 -1.54 -21.82 4.58
CA SER A 271 -0.17 -22.14 4.14
C SER A 271 0.74 -22.64 5.26
N ILE A 272 0.26 -22.67 6.51
CA ILE A 272 1.03 -23.15 7.66
C ILE A 272 1.32 -24.65 7.51
N GLY A 273 2.60 -25.02 7.68
CA GLY A 273 3.05 -26.41 7.53
C GLY A 273 3.52 -26.78 6.14
N MET A 274 3.37 -25.91 5.13
CA MET A 274 3.99 -26.09 3.84
C MET A 274 5.52 -25.98 3.91
N ASP A 275 6.23 -26.58 2.96
CA ASP A 275 7.67 -26.29 2.78
C ASP A 275 7.90 -24.79 2.58
N LYS A 276 9.08 -24.30 2.99
CA LYS A 276 9.37 -22.85 3.00
C LYS A 276 9.19 -22.21 1.63
N ALA A 277 9.65 -22.85 0.56
CA ALA A 277 9.53 -22.33 -0.80
C ALA A 277 8.07 -22.33 -1.27
N ASP A 278 7.35 -23.42 -1.04
CA ASP A 278 5.95 -23.57 -1.44
C ASP A 278 5.06 -22.57 -0.70
N ARG A 279 5.36 -22.33 0.58
CA ARG A 279 4.64 -21.33 1.37
C ARG A 279 4.82 -19.91 0.81
N LEU A 280 6.05 -19.53 0.46
CA LEU A 280 6.30 -18.22 -0.15
C LEU A 280 5.57 -18.08 -1.49
N ILE A 281 5.59 -19.13 -2.33
CA ILE A 281 4.83 -19.17 -3.59
C ILE A 281 3.33 -19.05 -3.31
N GLN A 282 2.80 -19.72 -2.30
CA GLN A 282 1.37 -19.63 -1.96
C GLN A 282 0.97 -18.23 -1.50
N ILE A 283 1.81 -17.53 -0.74
CA ILE A 283 1.55 -16.16 -0.29
C ILE A 283 1.57 -15.16 -1.46
N THR A 284 2.27 -15.46 -2.55
CA THR A 284 2.38 -14.58 -3.71
C THR A 284 1.32 -14.81 -4.79
N LYS A 285 0.51 -15.87 -4.67
CA LYS A 285 -0.63 -16.14 -5.55
C LYS A 285 -1.84 -15.30 -5.15
#